data_05f6cc572e9e27be4c9b6a83216802f0
#
_entry.id   05f6cc572e9e27be4c9b6a83216802f0
#
_cell.length_a   1.000
_cell.length_b   1.000
_cell.length_c   1.000
_cell.angle_alpha   90.00
_cell.angle_beta   90.00
_cell.angle_gamma   90.00
#
_symmetry.space_group_name_H-M   'P 1'
#
loop_
_entity.id
_entity.type
_entity.pdbx_description
1 polymer ?
#
loop_
_entity_poly.entity_id
_entity_poly.type
_entity_poly.pdbx_seq_one_letter_code
_entity_poly.pdbx_strand_id
1 'polypeptide(L)'
;MEGQLTRHISSDEPRVMVVDGSRSARRMIEQVLKAELPNAVVLSCESGAAARRELDSGIVDLVTTALALPDMDGLELATYIREQAPQAYIPIVVVSGSVNERLEDRGLGGPVTDYFDKSLGFSALAQFIRGYTHPEMHASGRVLYVEDSRVVALATRRMLEKYGLTVQHVSSVEDALALLDAARAQGQAVADIILTDVYLKGGLTGKELLEKLRGEYGLDRGAMPVLVMTAEDNPKNQAALLRVGANDLVHKPVEERLLITKLLFQLRVAQARQRRLGAAAPPA
;
A
#
# COMPACT_ATOMS: atom_id res chain seq x y z
N MET A 1 1.34 15.75 25.34
CA MET A 1 1.38 14.36 24.85
C MET A 1 1.44 14.24 23.33
N GLU A 2 1.57 15.36 22.58
CA GLU A 2 1.71 15.37 21.11
C GLU A 2 3.13 15.03 20.60
N GLY A 3 4.14 15.04 21.45
CA GLY A 3 5.54 14.82 21.02
C GLY A 3 5.98 13.36 20.88
N GLN A 4 5.16 12.37 21.27
CA GLN A 4 5.54 10.95 21.19
C GLN A 4 5.08 10.27 19.90
N LEU A 5 4.10 10.81 19.18
CA LEU A 5 3.53 10.21 17.97
C LEU A 5 4.45 10.33 16.74
N THR A 6 5.35 11.31 16.70
CA THR A 6 6.23 11.56 15.55
C THR A 6 7.60 10.87 15.63
N ARG A 7 7.93 10.22 16.75
CA ARG A 7 9.29 9.69 17.02
C ARG A 7 9.59 8.34 16.39
N HIS A 8 8.55 7.60 15.93
CA HIS A 8 8.68 6.18 15.61
C HIS A 8 9.02 5.84 14.15
N ILE A 9 9.15 6.81 13.26
CA ILE A 9 9.28 6.50 11.84
C ILE A 9 10.48 7.20 11.15
N SER A 10 11.39 7.83 11.87
CA SER A 10 12.61 8.44 11.33
C SER A 10 13.87 7.96 12.05
N SER A 11 13.92 6.69 12.40
CA SER A 11 15.15 6.09 12.94
C SER A 11 16.08 5.74 11.79
N ASP A 12 17.34 6.18 11.87
CA ASP A 12 18.38 5.73 10.94
C ASP A 12 18.65 4.22 11.05
N GLU A 13 18.18 3.60 12.14
CA GLU A 13 18.24 2.16 12.41
C GLU A 13 16.84 1.62 12.75
N PRO A 14 15.95 1.43 11.75
CA PRO A 14 14.60 0.97 12.00
C PRO A 14 14.57 -0.45 12.57
N ARG A 15 13.78 -0.64 13.62
CA ARG A 15 13.59 -1.95 14.27
C ARG A 15 12.33 -2.61 13.68
N VAL A 16 12.55 -3.60 12.81
CA VAL A 16 11.48 -4.31 12.11
C VAL A 16 11.25 -5.67 12.74
N MET A 17 10.07 -5.88 13.30
CA MET A 17 9.69 -7.18 13.85
C MET A 17 9.08 -8.06 12.73
N VAL A 18 9.58 -9.29 12.63
CA VAL A 18 9.09 -10.30 11.67
C VAL A 18 8.52 -11.47 12.46
N VAL A 19 7.20 -11.64 12.40
CA VAL A 19 6.48 -12.71 13.11
C VAL A 19 5.92 -13.72 12.10
N ASP A 20 6.50 -14.91 12.06
CA ASP A 20 6.05 -16.00 11.17
C ASP A 20 6.47 -17.34 11.78
N GLY A 21 5.61 -18.34 11.84
CA GLY A 21 5.92 -19.67 12.35
C GLY A 21 6.99 -20.41 11.52
N SER A 22 7.13 -20.07 10.24
CA SER A 22 8.10 -20.69 9.34
C SER A 22 9.50 -20.08 9.51
N ARG A 23 10.46 -20.89 9.99
CA ARG A 23 11.87 -20.49 10.11
C ARG A 23 12.48 -20.07 8.75
N SER A 24 12.12 -20.75 7.68
CA SER A 24 12.59 -20.42 6.33
C SER A 24 12.04 -19.08 5.86
N ALA A 25 10.77 -18.80 6.08
CA ALA A 25 10.16 -17.50 5.73
C ALA A 25 10.86 -16.37 6.51
N ARG A 26 11.01 -16.50 7.82
CA ARG A 26 11.71 -15.50 8.64
C ARG A 26 13.12 -15.20 8.14
N ARG A 27 13.91 -16.25 7.84
CA ARG A 27 15.27 -16.09 7.30
C ARG A 27 15.30 -15.37 5.96
N MET A 28 14.38 -15.73 5.04
CA MET A 28 14.30 -15.07 3.73
C MET A 28 13.92 -13.60 3.88
N ILE A 29 12.92 -13.28 4.72
CA ILE A 29 12.53 -11.89 4.99
C ILE A 29 13.70 -11.12 5.61
N GLU A 30 14.39 -11.69 6.58
CA GLU A 30 15.55 -11.06 7.21
C GLU A 30 16.67 -10.78 6.21
N GLN A 31 16.98 -11.72 5.31
CA GLN A 31 18.00 -11.53 4.28
C GLN A 31 17.67 -10.40 3.33
N VAL A 32 16.43 -10.34 2.83
CA VAL A 32 16.02 -9.29 1.91
C VAL A 32 15.88 -7.93 2.61
N LEU A 33 15.46 -7.91 3.88
CA LEU A 33 15.42 -6.68 4.67
C LEU A 33 16.83 -6.11 4.89
N LYS A 34 17.81 -6.93 5.25
CA LYS A 34 19.21 -6.50 5.40
C LYS A 34 19.84 -6.01 4.10
N ALA A 35 19.43 -6.56 2.97
CA ALA A 35 19.90 -6.09 1.66
C ALA A 35 19.30 -4.71 1.28
N GLU A 36 18.03 -4.48 1.56
CA GLU A 36 17.32 -3.23 1.22
C GLU A 36 17.45 -2.14 2.29
N LEU A 37 17.62 -2.53 3.55
CA LEU A 37 17.77 -1.69 4.73
C LEU A 37 18.97 -2.17 5.57
N PRO A 38 20.20 -1.85 5.17
CA PRO A 38 21.41 -2.38 5.83
C PRO A 38 21.50 -2.07 7.33
N ASN A 39 20.94 -0.93 7.75
CA ASN A 39 20.95 -0.49 9.15
C ASN A 39 19.74 -1.01 9.95
N ALA A 40 18.81 -1.74 9.33
CA ALA A 40 17.65 -2.24 10.05
C ALA A 40 18.01 -3.34 11.05
N VAL A 41 17.48 -3.22 12.26
CA VAL A 41 17.50 -4.28 13.27
C VAL A 41 16.27 -5.16 13.08
N VAL A 42 16.48 -6.42 12.69
CA VAL A 42 15.39 -7.37 12.48
C VAL A 42 15.16 -8.20 13.73
N LEU A 43 13.97 -8.10 14.32
CA LEU A 43 13.51 -8.89 15.45
C LEU A 43 12.71 -10.09 14.91
N SER A 44 13.29 -11.29 14.97
CA SER A 44 12.68 -12.50 14.41
C SER A 44 11.90 -13.27 15.49
N CYS A 45 10.58 -13.29 15.39
CA CYS A 45 9.67 -13.96 16.32
C CYS A 45 8.99 -15.15 15.65
N GLU A 46 9.03 -16.32 16.29
CA GLU A 46 8.42 -17.55 15.75
C GLU A 46 6.97 -17.74 16.14
N SER A 47 6.43 -16.90 17.03
CA SER A 47 5.08 -17.00 17.56
C SER A 47 4.58 -15.65 18.04
N GLY A 48 3.27 -15.51 18.25
CA GLY A 48 2.67 -14.33 18.85
C GLY A 48 3.14 -14.10 20.29
N ALA A 49 3.34 -15.15 21.08
CA ALA A 49 3.88 -15.05 22.44
C ALA A 49 5.33 -14.52 22.44
N ALA A 50 6.15 -14.92 21.46
CA ALA A 50 7.50 -14.37 21.31
C ALA A 50 7.44 -12.88 20.93
N ALA A 51 6.54 -12.50 20.00
CA ALA A 51 6.35 -11.12 19.61
C ALA A 51 5.88 -10.22 20.77
N ARG A 52 4.94 -10.69 21.61
CA ARG A 52 4.49 -9.96 22.80
C ARG A 52 5.63 -9.64 23.76
N ARG A 53 6.49 -10.62 24.06
CA ARG A 53 7.65 -10.41 24.95
C ARG A 53 8.61 -9.34 24.42
N GLU A 54 8.88 -9.35 23.11
CA GLU A 54 9.74 -8.34 22.47
C GLU A 54 9.09 -6.96 22.50
N LEU A 55 7.77 -6.86 22.29
CA LEU A 55 7.02 -5.60 22.36
C LEU A 55 7.02 -5.00 23.76
N ASP A 56 6.97 -5.83 24.80
CA ASP A 56 7.01 -5.38 26.20
C ASP A 56 8.39 -4.90 26.62
N SER A 57 9.44 -5.41 25.98
CA SER A 57 10.84 -5.17 26.38
C SER A 57 11.55 -4.10 25.56
N GLY A 58 11.04 -3.69 24.41
CA GLY A 58 11.76 -2.82 23.50
C GLY A 58 10.92 -2.00 22.54
N ILE A 59 11.60 -1.10 21.83
CA ILE A 59 10.99 -0.27 20.78
C ILE A 59 10.96 -1.07 19.49
N VAL A 60 9.81 -1.03 18.79
CA VAL A 60 9.61 -1.60 17.46
C VAL A 60 9.01 -0.52 16.57
N ASP A 61 9.56 -0.35 15.37
CA ASP A 61 9.12 0.70 14.43
C ASP A 61 8.10 0.18 13.42
N LEU A 62 8.11 -1.14 13.14
CA LEU A 62 7.17 -1.79 12.24
C LEU A 62 7.06 -3.28 12.58
N VAL A 63 5.86 -3.82 12.50
CA VAL A 63 5.60 -5.26 12.64
C VAL A 63 5.11 -5.82 11.31
N THR A 64 5.75 -6.91 10.84
CA THR A 64 5.15 -7.80 9.86
C THR A 64 4.71 -9.08 10.56
N THR A 65 3.51 -9.55 10.28
CA THR A 65 3.00 -10.79 10.87
C THR A 65 2.39 -11.71 9.81
N ALA A 66 2.69 -13.00 9.91
CA ALA A 66 1.89 -13.99 9.19
C ALA A 66 0.47 -14.00 9.77
N LEU A 67 -0.48 -14.36 8.95
CA LEU A 67 -1.87 -14.44 9.41
C LEU A 67 -2.09 -15.61 10.36
N ALA A 68 -1.54 -16.80 10.04
CA ALA A 68 -1.57 -17.96 10.90
C ALA A 68 -0.22 -18.10 11.62
N LEU A 69 -0.22 -17.95 12.94
CA LEU A 69 0.91 -18.22 13.82
C LEU A 69 0.66 -19.55 14.55
N PRO A 70 1.70 -20.16 15.12
CA PRO A 70 1.58 -21.44 15.81
C PRO A 70 0.66 -21.41 17.03
N ASP A 71 0.53 -20.25 17.67
CA ASP A 71 -0.14 -20.05 18.96
C ASP A 71 -1.33 -19.11 18.93
N MET A 72 -1.53 -18.35 17.86
CA MET A 72 -2.64 -17.40 17.68
C MET A 72 -2.82 -16.99 16.21
N ASP A 73 -3.89 -16.26 15.92
CA ASP A 73 -4.06 -15.56 14.63
C ASP A 73 -3.23 -14.24 14.64
N GLY A 74 -2.63 -13.89 13.51
CA GLY A 74 -1.87 -12.63 13.37
C GLY A 74 -2.72 -11.38 13.59
N LEU A 75 -4.05 -11.47 13.42
CA LEU A 75 -4.98 -10.38 13.75
C LEU A 75 -5.24 -10.26 15.25
N GLU A 76 -5.21 -11.38 15.98
CA GLU A 76 -5.22 -11.34 17.45
C GLU A 76 -3.99 -10.66 17.99
N LEU A 77 -2.81 -10.93 17.39
CA LEU A 77 -1.58 -10.21 17.71
C LEU A 77 -1.71 -8.71 17.39
N ALA A 78 -2.27 -8.36 16.24
CA ALA A 78 -2.49 -6.97 15.86
C ALA A 78 -3.45 -6.25 16.84
N THR A 79 -4.52 -6.91 17.25
CA THR A 79 -5.46 -6.41 18.28
C THR A 79 -4.75 -6.19 19.61
N TYR A 80 -3.95 -7.17 20.06
CA TYR A 80 -3.15 -7.02 21.27
C TYR A 80 -2.23 -5.80 21.19
N ILE A 81 -1.54 -5.58 20.06
CA ILE A 81 -0.66 -4.43 19.87
C ILE A 81 -1.43 -3.12 20.00
N ARG A 82 -2.62 -3.02 19.42
CA ARG A 82 -3.44 -1.80 19.46
C ARG A 82 -4.00 -1.50 20.86
N GLU A 83 -4.35 -2.51 21.61
CA GLU A 83 -5.08 -2.36 22.87
C GLU A 83 -4.21 -2.45 24.12
N GLN A 84 -3.13 -3.21 24.09
CA GLN A 84 -2.37 -3.60 25.27
C GLN A 84 -0.88 -3.30 25.20
N ALA A 85 -0.28 -3.26 23.99
CA ALA A 85 1.16 -3.03 23.88
C ALA A 85 1.53 -1.55 24.18
N PRO A 86 2.73 -1.30 24.72
CA PRO A 86 3.20 0.08 24.99
C PRO A 86 3.27 0.97 23.75
N GLN A 87 3.32 0.36 22.56
CA GLN A 87 3.47 1.02 21.26
C GLN A 87 2.28 0.76 20.34
N ALA A 88 1.07 1.15 20.76
CA ALA A 88 -0.18 0.88 20.06
C ALA A 88 -0.26 1.41 18.60
N TYR A 89 0.56 2.37 18.23
CA TYR A 89 0.46 3.08 16.93
C TYR A 89 1.50 2.64 15.89
N ILE A 90 2.29 1.61 16.16
CA ILE A 90 3.25 1.10 15.17
C ILE A 90 2.53 0.54 13.94
N PRO A 91 3.10 0.68 12.71
CA PRO A 91 2.57 0.02 11.53
C PRO A 91 2.59 -1.50 11.68
N ILE A 92 1.47 -2.15 11.35
CA ILE A 92 1.32 -3.61 11.36
C ILE A 92 0.93 -4.06 9.96
N VAL A 93 1.79 -4.84 9.31
CA VAL A 93 1.57 -5.40 7.98
C VAL A 93 1.34 -6.90 8.09
N VAL A 94 0.16 -7.34 7.69
CA VAL A 94 -0.13 -8.78 7.58
C VAL A 94 0.37 -9.31 6.25
N VAL A 95 1.22 -10.34 6.28
CA VAL A 95 1.84 -10.97 5.11
C VAL A 95 1.18 -12.32 4.84
N SER A 96 0.37 -12.43 3.78
CA SER A 96 -0.45 -13.62 3.49
C SER A 96 -0.41 -13.99 2.01
N GLY A 97 -0.58 -15.27 1.70
CA GLY A 97 -0.73 -15.78 0.32
C GLY A 97 -2.15 -15.66 -0.24
N SER A 98 -3.13 -15.31 0.56
CA SER A 98 -4.55 -15.18 0.18
C SER A 98 -5.16 -13.87 0.68
N VAL A 99 -4.51 -12.75 0.37
CA VAL A 99 -4.96 -11.41 0.80
C VAL A 99 -6.37 -11.10 0.30
N ASN A 100 -6.69 -11.46 -0.94
CA ASN A 100 -7.98 -11.10 -1.54
C ASN A 100 -9.17 -11.82 -0.88
N GLU A 101 -9.03 -13.11 -0.55
CA GLU A 101 -10.11 -13.89 0.09
C GLU A 101 -10.40 -13.41 1.51
N ARG A 102 -9.40 -12.88 2.19
CA ARG A 102 -9.49 -12.50 3.61
C ARG A 102 -9.84 -11.03 3.84
N LEU A 103 -9.60 -10.16 2.86
CA LEU A 103 -10.16 -8.81 2.87
C LEU A 103 -11.70 -8.82 2.82
N GLU A 104 -12.32 -9.88 2.25
CA GLU A 104 -13.77 -10.06 2.24
C GLU A 104 -14.36 -10.20 3.64
N ASP A 105 -13.61 -10.82 4.54
CA ASP A 105 -14.08 -11.11 5.90
C ASP A 105 -13.71 -10.03 6.93
N ARG A 106 -12.63 -9.28 6.72
CA ARG A 106 -11.98 -8.53 7.81
C ARG A 106 -11.62 -7.07 7.51
N GLY A 107 -11.67 -6.61 6.27
CA GLY A 107 -11.52 -5.19 5.86
C GLY A 107 -10.21 -4.46 6.22
N LEU A 108 -10.01 -3.32 5.57
CA LEU A 108 -9.10 -2.26 6.05
C LEU A 108 -9.86 -1.41 7.09
N GLY A 109 -9.22 -1.04 8.19
CA GLY A 109 -9.84 -0.27 9.27
C GLY A 109 -9.88 -0.96 10.63
N GLY A 110 -9.42 -2.24 10.69
CA GLY A 110 -9.21 -2.97 11.92
C GLY A 110 -7.86 -2.64 12.58
N PRO A 111 -7.32 -3.54 13.41
CA PRO A 111 -6.05 -3.34 14.10
C PRO A 111 -4.82 -3.33 13.15
N VAL A 112 -5.00 -3.74 11.88
CA VAL A 112 -3.94 -3.87 10.87
C VAL A 112 -3.79 -2.59 10.09
N THR A 113 -2.55 -2.14 9.87
CA THR A 113 -2.26 -0.97 9.04
C THR A 113 -2.37 -1.34 7.56
N ASP A 114 -1.84 -2.51 7.16
CA ASP A 114 -1.85 -2.94 5.78
C ASP A 114 -1.71 -4.47 5.61
N TYR A 115 -1.99 -4.93 4.38
CA TYR A 115 -1.82 -6.32 3.98
C TYR A 115 -0.83 -6.40 2.82
N PHE A 116 0.05 -7.40 2.85
CA PHE A 116 1.00 -7.68 1.79
C PHE A 116 0.80 -9.08 1.22
N ASP A 117 0.69 -9.19 -0.11
CA ASP A 117 0.56 -10.47 -0.78
C ASP A 117 1.92 -11.17 -0.93
N LYS A 118 2.08 -12.34 -0.30
CA LYS A 118 3.30 -13.17 -0.42
C LYS A 118 3.65 -13.57 -1.85
N SER A 119 2.67 -13.62 -2.74
CA SER A 119 2.90 -13.97 -4.16
C SER A 119 3.79 -12.97 -4.89
N LEU A 120 3.87 -11.72 -4.39
CA LEU A 120 4.76 -10.68 -4.90
C LEU A 120 6.24 -10.92 -4.57
N GLY A 121 6.51 -11.84 -3.64
CA GLY A 121 7.87 -12.22 -3.22
C GLY A 121 8.44 -11.35 -2.10
N PHE A 122 9.45 -11.91 -1.40
CA PHE A 122 10.03 -11.24 -0.22
C PHE A 122 10.86 -10.01 -0.56
N SER A 123 11.45 -9.92 -1.75
CA SER A 123 12.14 -8.68 -2.18
C SER A 123 11.15 -7.51 -2.33
N ALA A 124 9.94 -7.78 -2.84
CA ALA A 124 8.89 -6.77 -2.92
C ALA A 124 8.40 -6.37 -1.51
N LEU A 125 8.31 -7.33 -0.57
CA LEU A 125 8.01 -7.03 0.84
C LEU A 125 9.06 -6.12 1.47
N ALA A 126 10.35 -6.38 1.24
CA ALA A 126 11.41 -5.55 1.77
C ALA A 126 11.36 -4.11 1.22
N GLN A 127 11.09 -3.94 -0.07
CA GLN A 127 10.89 -2.63 -0.69
C GLN A 127 9.64 -1.91 -0.15
N PHE A 128 8.57 -2.66 0.11
CA PHE A 128 7.36 -2.14 0.74
C PHE A 128 7.65 -1.62 2.16
N ILE A 129 8.34 -2.42 3.00
CA ILE A 129 8.78 -2.03 4.35
C ILE A 129 9.70 -0.81 4.30
N ARG A 130 10.63 -0.76 3.34
CA ARG A 130 11.50 0.40 3.11
C ARG A 130 10.69 1.66 2.86
N GLY A 131 9.60 1.58 2.10
CA GLY A 131 8.69 2.70 1.88
C GLY A 131 8.08 3.26 3.18
N TYR A 132 7.80 2.40 4.17
CA TYR A 132 7.34 2.84 5.49
C TYR A 132 8.43 3.51 6.32
N THR A 133 9.64 2.96 6.29
CA THR A 133 10.75 3.43 7.13
C THR A 133 11.48 4.62 6.50
N HIS A 134 11.66 4.60 5.17
CA HIS A 134 12.38 5.63 4.41
C HIS A 134 11.59 5.96 3.13
N PRO A 135 10.53 6.75 3.20
CA PRO A 135 9.85 7.21 2.00
C PRO A 135 10.84 8.04 1.16
N GLU A 136 11.03 7.62 -0.08
CA GLU A 136 11.96 8.33 -0.98
C GLU A 136 11.45 9.74 -1.27
N MET A 137 12.27 10.73 -1.01
CA MET A 137 11.96 12.16 -1.20
C MET A 137 11.89 12.57 -2.68
N HIS A 138 12.34 11.72 -3.62
CA HIS A 138 12.39 12.00 -5.05
C HIS A 138 11.87 10.80 -5.85
N ALA A 139 10.56 10.67 -5.91
CA ALA A 139 9.92 9.77 -6.86
C ALA A 139 9.58 10.55 -8.13
N SER A 140 9.63 9.90 -9.29
CA SER A 140 9.09 10.46 -10.53
C SER A 140 7.90 9.61 -10.99
N GLY A 141 6.80 10.25 -11.30
CA GLY A 141 5.60 9.60 -11.79
C GLY A 141 4.46 10.61 -11.96
N ARG A 142 3.58 10.32 -12.91
CA ARG A 142 2.39 11.11 -13.19
C ARG A 142 1.18 10.44 -12.56
N VAL A 143 0.46 11.17 -11.73
CA VAL A 143 -0.73 10.71 -11.03
C VAL A 143 -1.96 11.39 -11.64
N LEU A 144 -2.89 10.63 -12.19
CA LEU A 144 -4.24 11.11 -12.45
C LEU A 144 -5.06 10.96 -11.18
N TYR A 145 -5.44 12.09 -10.59
CA TYR A 145 -6.13 12.13 -9.30
C TYR A 145 -7.59 12.57 -9.49
N VAL A 146 -8.53 11.73 -9.07
CA VAL A 146 -9.99 11.96 -9.21
C VAL A 146 -10.58 12.16 -7.82
N GLU A 147 -11.01 13.36 -7.50
CA GLU A 147 -11.57 13.76 -6.20
C GLU A 147 -12.46 15.00 -6.37
N ASP A 148 -13.70 14.96 -5.92
CA ASP A 148 -14.66 16.06 -6.06
C ASP A 148 -14.59 17.10 -4.93
N SER A 149 -14.01 16.73 -3.78
CA SER A 149 -13.78 17.65 -2.68
C SER A 149 -12.55 18.51 -2.92
N ARG A 150 -12.71 19.80 -3.16
CA ARG A 150 -11.59 20.74 -3.36
C ARG A 150 -10.60 20.77 -2.21
N VAL A 151 -11.09 20.61 -0.97
CA VAL A 151 -10.25 20.64 0.23
C VAL A 151 -9.38 19.38 0.29
N VAL A 152 -9.98 18.20 0.09
CA VAL A 152 -9.27 16.92 0.05
C VAL A 152 -8.29 16.89 -1.12
N ALA A 153 -8.73 17.31 -2.30
CA ALA A 153 -7.91 17.37 -3.50
C ALA A 153 -6.64 18.23 -3.29
N LEU A 154 -6.78 19.43 -2.72
CA LEU A 154 -5.65 20.32 -2.48
C LEU A 154 -4.68 19.75 -1.45
N ALA A 155 -5.18 19.17 -0.36
CA ALA A 155 -4.36 18.57 0.68
C ALA A 155 -3.58 17.36 0.15
N THR A 156 -4.27 16.43 -0.50
CA THR A 156 -3.66 15.21 -1.08
C THR A 156 -2.67 15.56 -2.20
N ARG A 157 -3.01 16.49 -3.08
CA ARG A 157 -2.09 16.96 -4.13
C ARG A 157 -0.79 17.50 -3.55
N ARG A 158 -0.83 18.31 -2.49
CA ARG A 158 0.36 18.81 -1.81
C ARG A 158 1.21 17.69 -1.21
N MET A 159 0.57 16.68 -0.62
CA MET A 159 1.27 15.48 -0.13
C MET A 159 2.05 14.81 -1.27
N LEU A 160 1.39 14.57 -2.42
CA LEU A 160 2.00 13.88 -3.56
C LEU A 160 3.15 14.71 -4.18
N GLU A 161 2.94 16.00 -4.41
CA GLU A 161 3.93 16.91 -5.00
C GLU A 161 5.18 17.07 -4.14
N LYS A 162 5.04 17.02 -2.80
CA LYS A 162 6.14 17.04 -1.83
C LYS A 162 7.14 15.88 -2.08
N TYR A 163 6.67 14.75 -2.59
CA TYR A 163 7.49 13.59 -2.92
C TYR A 163 7.91 13.50 -4.40
N GLY A 164 7.78 14.61 -5.15
CA GLY A 164 8.25 14.70 -6.53
C GLY A 164 7.30 14.15 -7.58
N LEU A 165 6.05 13.85 -7.22
CA LEU A 165 5.05 13.36 -8.16
C LEU A 165 4.37 14.51 -8.91
N THR A 166 4.10 14.32 -10.21
CA THR A 166 3.30 15.26 -11.00
C THR A 166 1.83 14.84 -10.92
N VAL A 167 0.96 15.74 -10.46
CA VAL A 167 -0.45 15.43 -10.23
C VAL A 167 -1.34 16.19 -11.20
N GLN A 168 -2.10 15.46 -12.01
CA GLN A 168 -3.21 15.97 -12.79
C GLN A 168 -4.52 15.64 -12.06
N HIS A 169 -5.16 16.65 -11.52
CA HIS A 169 -6.41 16.51 -10.76
C HIS A 169 -7.62 16.80 -11.63
N VAL A 170 -8.66 15.98 -11.49
CA VAL A 170 -9.99 16.15 -12.07
C VAL A 170 -11.06 15.91 -11.00
N SER A 171 -12.24 16.48 -11.16
CA SER A 171 -13.30 16.44 -10.16
C SER A 171 -14.36 15.37 -10.39
N SER A 172 -14.32 14.68 -11.53
CA SER A 172 -15.28 13.65 -11.90
C SER A 172 -14.63 12.51 -12.67
N VAL A 173 -15.33 11.38 -12.72
CA VAL A 173 -14.89 10.22 -13.52
C VAL A 173 -15.00 10.54 -15.01
N GLU A 174 -16.01 11.30 -15.40
CA GLU A 174 -16.23 11.75 -16.78
C GLU A 174 -15.04 12.54 -17.30
N ASP A 175 -14.53 13.49 -16.51
CA ASP A 175 -13.33 14.25 -16.87
C ASP A 175 -12.10 13.36 -16.99
N ALA A 176 -11.94 12.38 -16.08
CA ALA A 176 -10.85 11.42 -16.13
C ALA A 176 -10.89 10.56 -17.41
N LEU A 177 -12.08 10.08 -17.79
CA LEU A 177 -12.28 9.31 -19.02
C LEU A 177 -12.00 10.17 -20.27
N ALA A 178 -12.45 11.42 -20.31
CA ALA A 178 -12.15 12.33 -21.41
C ALA A 178 -10.64 12.55 -21.60
N LEU A 179 -9.88 12.66 -20.51
CA LEU A 179 -8.40 12.74 -20.56
C LEU A 179 -7.77 11.44 -21.07
N LEU A 180 -8.29 10.30 -20.63
CA LEU A 180 -7.81 8.99 -21.10
C LEU A 180 -8.08 8.79 -22.60
N ASP A 181 -9.24 9.18 -23.08
CA ASP A 181 -9.62 9.10 -24.51
C ASP A 181 -8.73 10.01 -25.36
N ALA A 182 -8.53 11.24 -24.93
CA ALA A 182 -7.66 12.20 -25.63
C ALA A 182 -6.21 11.70 -25.71
N ALA A 183 -5.67 11.16 -24.63
CA ALA A 183 -4.31 10.61 -24.61
C ALA A 183 -4.20 9.35 -25.48
N ARG A 184 -5.20 8.47 -25.44
CA ARG A 184 -5.27 7.26 -26.28
C ARG A 184 -5.28 7.61 -27.77
N ALA A 185 -6.05 8.63 -28.16
CA ALA A 185 -6.09 9.11 -29.54
C ALA A 185 -4.71 9.63 -30.04
N GLN A 186 -3.87 10.07 -29.12
CA GLN A 186 -2.51 10.56 -29.41
C GLN A 186 -1.42 9.49 -29.23
N GLY A 187 -1.80 8.26 -28.87
CA GLY A 187 -0.82 7.18 -28.56
C GLY A 187 0.01 7.46 -27.30
N GLN A 188 -0.49 8.30 -26.38
CA GLN A 188 0.21 8.70 -25.17
C GLN A 188 -0.46 8.11 -23.93
N ALA A 189 0.32 7.94 -22.87
CA ALA A 189 -0.21 7.61 -21.55
C ALA A 189 -0.49 8.91 -20.78
N VAL A 190 -1.70 9.03 -20.23
CA VAL A 190 -2.13 10.20 -19.42
C VAL A 190 -1.41 10.25 -18.08
N ALA A 191 -1.22 9.08 -17.46
CA ALA A 191 -0.64 8.92 -16.13
C ALA A 191 0.09 7.59 -16.02
N ASP A 192 0.86 7.44 -14.96
CA ASP A 192 1.56 6.22 -14.60
C ASP A 192 0.81 5.45 -13.48
N ILE A 193 -0.10 6.14 -12.79
CA ILE A 193 -1.01 5.60 -11.77
C ILE A 193 -2.26 6.47 -11.67
N ILE A 194 -3.39 5.86 -11.33
CA ILE A 194 -4.63 6.57 -10.98
C ILE A 194 -4.85 6.49 -9.47
N LEU A 195 -5.15 7.63 -8.85
CA LEU A 195 -5.66 7.74 -7.49
C LEU A 195 -7.10 8.25 -7.57
N THR A 196 -8.08 7.54 -6.99
CA THR A 196 -9.49 7.92 -7.08
C THR A 196 -10.23 7.74 -5.77
N ASP A 197 -11.17 8.63 -5.47
CA ASP A 197 -12.22 8.33 -4.49
C ASP A 197 -13.21 7.31 -5.05
N VAL A 198 -13.93 6.61 -4.17
CA VAL A 198 -15.04 5.74 -4.54
C VAL A 198 -16.28 6.56 -4.85
N TYR A 199 -16.63 7.48 -3.95
CA TYR A 199 -17.86 8.26 -4.02
C TYR A 199 -17.55 9.67 -4.54
N LEU A 200 -17.86 9.91 -5.79
CA LEU A 200 -17.62 11.16 -6.50
C LEU A 200 -18.95 11.83 -6.89
N LYS A 201 -18.97 13.14 -6.96
CA LYS A 201 -20.07 13.89 -7.55
C LYS A 201 -20.03 13.74 -9.06
N GLY A 202 -21.08 13.21 -9.63
CA GLY A 202 -21.20 12.95 -11.07
C GLY A 202 -22.15 11.78 -11.33
N GLY A 203 -22.19 11.33 -12.57
CA GLY A 203 -22.97 10.16 -12.97
C GLY A 203 -22.26 8.83 -12.70
N LEU A 204 -20.92 8.86 -12.54
CA LEU A 204 -20.08 7.68 -12.38
C LEU A 204 -19.28 7.72 -11.05
N THR A 205 -19.08 6.53 -10.48
CA THR A 205 -18.29 6.29 -9.25
C THR A 205 -16.87 5.84 -9.57
N GLY A 206 -15.98 5.89 -8.61
CA GLY A 206 -14.62 5.33 -8.75
C GLY A 206 -14.61 3.82 -9.05
N LYS A 207 -15.66 3.09 -8.62
CA LYS A 207 -15.84 1.67 -8.99
C LYS A 207 -16.13 1.52 -10.49
N GLU A 208 -17.01 2.34 -11.04
CA GLU A 208 -17.33 2.32 -12.48
C GLU A 208 -16.14 2.78 -13.34
N LEU A 209 -15.30 3.70 -12.82
CA LEU A 209 -14.01 4.02 -13.44
C LEU A 209 -13.14 2.77 -13.55
N LEU A 210 -13.01 1.99 -12.46
CA LEU A 210 -12.26 0.73 -12.46
C LEU A 210 -12.82 -0.27 -13.49
N GLU A 211 -14.14 -0.47 -13.52
CA GLU A 211 -14.80 -1.38 -14.46
C GLU A 211 -14.50 -0.99 -15.92
N LYS A 212 -14.58 0.29 -16.24
CA LYS A 212 -14.23 0.81 -17.58
C LYS A 212 -12.75 0.62 -17.91
N LEU A 213 -11.84 0.96 -17.00
CA LEU A 213 -10.40 0.79 -17.21
C LEU A 213 -10.04 -0.68 -17.52
N ARG A 214 -10.61 -1.62 -16.78
CA ARG A 214 -10.31 -3.05 -16.92
C ARG A 214 -11.04 -3.68 -18.12
N GLY A 215 -12.29 -3.29 -18.37
CA GLY A 215 -13.13 -3.81 -19.47
C GLY A 215 -12.91 -3.06 -20.78
N GLU A 216 -13.39 -1.82 -20.88
CA GLU A 216 -13.44 -1.07 -22.13
C GLU A 216 -12.05 -0.61 -22.63
N TYR A 217 -11.18 -0.18 -21.70
CA TYR A 217 -9.82 0.27 -22.04
C TYR A 217 -8.82 -0.87 -22.12
N GLY A 218 -9.13 -2.04 -21.58
CA GLY A 218 -8.22 -3.21 -21.56
C GLY A 218 -6.95 -3.00 -20.76
N LEU A 219 -6.94 -2.02 -19.85
CA LEU A 219 -5.78 -1.69 -19.01
C LEU A 219 -5.76 -2.59 -17.78
N ASP A 220 -4.88 -3.59 -17.76
CA ASP A 220 -4.71 -4.45 -16.57
C ASP A 220 -4.05 -3.69 -15.40
N ARG A 221 -4.00 -4.32 -14.22
CA ARG A 221 -3.41 -3.75 -13.00
C ARG A 221 -1.94 -3.36 -13.14
N GLY A 222 -1.19 -4.02 -14.02
CA GLY A 222 0.22 -3.72 -14.25
C GLY A 222 0.45 -2.66 -15.30
N ALA A 223 -0.49 -2.49 -16.24
CA ALA A 223 -0.42 -1.45 -17.27
C ALA A 223 -0.86 -0.08 -16.72
N MET A 224 -1.92 -0.06 -15.89
CA MET A 224 -2.43 1.13 -15.22
C MET A 224 -2.83 0.77 -13.80
N PRO A 225 -1.94 0.92 -12.82
CA PRO A 225 -2.30 0.72 -11.42
C PRO A 225 -3.32 1.75 -10.97
N VAL A 226 -4.26 1.32 -10.13
CA VAL A 226 -5.30 2.17 -9.54
C VAL A 226 -5.30 1.99 -8.03
N LEU A 227 -5.08 3.08 -7.32
CA LEU A 227 -5.20 3.16 -5.88
C LEU A 227 -6.52 3.86 -5.54
N VAL A 228 -7.33 3.25 -4.70
CA VAL A 228 -8.66 3.77 -4.35
C VAL A 228 -8.66 4.30 -2.92
N MET A 229 -9.07 5.54 -2.74
CA MET A 229 -9.33 6.12 -1.42
C MET A 229 -10.78 5.86 -1.03
N THR A 230 -11.02 5.39 0.18
CA THR A 230 -12.37 5.03 0.62
C THR A 230 -12.60 5.34 2.10
N ALA A 231 -13.81 5.79 2.44
CA ALA A 231 -14.31 5.84 3.81
C ALA A 231 -15.18 4.62 4.14
N GLU A 232 -15.23 3.64 3.25
CA GLU A 232 -16.04 2.45 3.41
C GLU A 232 -15.41 1.51 4.45
N ASP A 233 -16.15 1.22 5.52
CA ASP A 233 -15.72 0.34 6.61
C ASP A 233 -16.15 -1.12 6.38
N ASN A 234 -17.08 -1.37 5.44
CA ASN A 234 -17.55 -2.72 5.17
C ASN A 234 -16.50 -3.52 4.36
N PRO A 235 -15.95 -4.60 4.95
CA PRO A 235 -14.94 -5.44 4.31
C PRO A 235 -15.35 -6.00 2.96
N LYS A 236 -16.63 -6.36 2.79
CA LYS A 236 -17.16 -6.92 1.54
C LYS A 236 -17.11 -5.90 0.41
N ASN A 237 -17.43 -4.63 0.71
CA ASN A 237 -17.37 -3.55 -0.27
C ASN A 237 -15.93 -3.23 -0.64
N GLN A 238 -15.01 -3.21 0.33
CA GLN A 238 -13.58 -3.05 0.09
C GLN A 238 -13.03 -4.17 -0.80
N ALA A 239 -13.36 -5.43 -0.48
CA ALA A 239 -12.95 -6.57 -1.28
C ALA A 239 -13.54 -6.54 -2.70
N ALA A 240 -14.77 -6.02 -2.86
CA ALA A 240 -15.37 -5.84 -4.18
C ALA A 240 -14.55 -4.88 -5.07
N LEU A 241 -14.01 -3.78 -4.52
CA LEU A 241 -13.14 -2.86 -5.27
C LEU A 241 -11.85 -3.55 -5.74
N LEU A 242 -11.24 -4.36 -4.90
CA LEU A 242 -10.06 -5.14 -5.28
C LEU A 242 -10.39 -6.18 -6.36
N ARG A 243 -11.54 -6.87 -6.26
CA ARG A 243 -11.97 -7.83 -7.30
C ARG A 243 -12.21 -7.18 -8.64
N VAL A 244 -12.83 -6.00 -8.65
CA VAL A 244 -13.05 -5.20 -9.88
C VAL A 244 -11.74 -4.75 -10.51
N GLY A 245 -10.66 -4.68 -9.76
CA GLY A 245 -9.34 -4.42 -10.32
C GLY A 245 -8.56 -3.26 -9.72
N ALA A 246 -8.94 -2.77 -8.54
CA ALA A 246 -8.06 -1.90 -7.77
C ALA A 246 -6.75 -2.65 -7.43
N ASN A 247 -5.63 -1.93 -7.44
CA ASN A 247 -4.36 -2.48 -7.01
C ASN A 247 -4.27 -2.50 -5.48
N ASP A 248 -4.80 -1.44 -4.85
CA ASP A 248 -4.79 -1.30 -3.41
C ASP A 248 -5.81 -0.25 -2.95
N LEU A 249 -6.06 -0.18 -1.64
CA LEU A 249 -6.98 0.76 -1.02
C LEU A 249 -6.26 1.62 0.02
N VAL A 250 -6.71 2.87 0.18
CA VAL A 250 -6.31 3.76 1.27
C VAL A 250 -7.56 4.21 2.01
N HIS A 251 -7.61 3.94 3.31
CA HIS A 251 -8.75 4.33 4.14
C HIS A 251 -8.70 5.84 4.46
N LYS A 252 -9.84 6.50 4.44
CA LYS A 252 -10.01 7.90 4.90
C LYS A 252 -10.31 7.92 6.42
N PRO A 253 -9.73 8.83 7.21
CA PRO A 253 -8.88 9.96 6.82
C PRO A 253 -7.51 9.50 6.30
N VAL A 254 -7.05 10.15 5.22
CA VAL A 254 -5.81 9.75 4.52
C VAL A 254 -4.59 10.13 5.37
N GLU A 255 -3.83 9.11 5.76
CA GLU A 255 -2.52 9.31 6.37
C GLU A 255 -1.46 9.45 5.29
N GLU A 256 -0.70 10.57 5.31
CA GLU A 256 0.28 10.93 4.27
C GLU A 256 1.25 9.79 3.98
N ARG A 257 1.81 9.20 5.02
CA ARG A 257 2.84 8.17 4.91
C ARG A 257 2.33 6.88 4.28
N LEU A 258 1.15 6.44 4.68
CA LEU A 258 0.50 5.25 4.13
C LEU A 258 0.17 5.46 2.64
N LEU A 259 -0.43 6.61 2.29
CA LEU A 259 -0.74 6.94 0.89
C LEU A 259 0.52 6.93 0.02
N ILE A 260 1.56 7.65 0.44
CA ILE A 260 2.82 7.76 -0.31
C ILE A 260 3.47 6.39 -0.47
N THR A 261 3.56 5.60 0.60
CA THR A 261 4.15 4.25 0.54
C THR A 261 3.44 3.35 -0.46
N LYS A 262 2.11 3.28 -0.39
CA LYS A 262 1.30 2.46 -1.31
C LYS A 262 1.43 2.95 -2.76
N LEU A 263 1.35 4.25 -2.97
CA LEU A 263 1.40 4.83 -4.31
C LEU A 263 2.77 4.60 -4.96
N LEU A 264 3.86 4.89 -4.25
CA LEU A 264 5.22 4.66 -4.76
C LEU A 264 5.52 3.18 -4.99
N PHE A 265 5.00 2.30 -4.14
CA PHE A 265 5.11 0.86 -4.36
C PHE A 265 4.44 0.42 -5.67
N GLN A 266 3.20 0.82 -5.91
CA GLN A 266 2.47 0.49 -7.13
C GLN A 266 3.15 1.07 -8.39
N LEU A 267 3.65 2.30 -8.32
CA LEU A 267 4.43 2.91 -9.39
C LEU A 267 5.68 2.10 -9.74
N ARG A 268 6.45 1.67 -8.74
CA ARG A 268 7.66 0.86 -8.96
C ARG A 268 7.35 -0.49 -9.59
N VAL A 269 6.30 -1.17 -9.12
CA VAL A 269 5.85 -2.44 -9.69
C VAL A 269 5.49 -2.28 -11.17
N ALA A 270 4.73 -1.23 -11.51
CA ALA A 270 4.34 -0.94 -12.89
C ALA A 270 5.56 -0.60 -13.77
N GLN A 271 6.47 0.27 -13.29
CA GLN A 271 7.68 0.65 -14.01
C GLN A 271 8.63 -0.55 -14.23
N ALA A 272 8.78 -1.42 -13.23
CA ALA A 272 9.58 -2.63 -13.36
C ALA A 272 9.03 -3.58 -14.43
N ARG A 273 7.69 -3.71 -14.51
CA ARG A 273 7.03 -4.48 -15.56
C ARG A 273 7.24 -3.87 -16.94
N GLN A 274 7.07 -2.56 -17.09
CA GLN A 274 7.28 -1.87 -18.37
C GLN A 274 8.71 -2.02 -18.88
N ARG A 275 9.72 -1.92 -18.01
CA ARG A 275 11.13 -2.15 -18.36
C ARG A 275 11.37 -3.58 -18.86
N ARG A 276 10.74 -4.59 -18.23
CA ARG A 276 10.87 -5.98 -18.68
C ARG A 276 10.23 -6.22 -20.05
N LEU A 277 9.07 -5.62 -20.29
CA LEU A 277 8.39 -5.72 -21.60
C LEU A 277 9.16 -4.99 -22.70
N GLY A 278 9.72 -3.80 -22.42
CA GLY A 278 10.57 -3.06 -23.34
C GLY A 278 11.91 -3.76 -23.65
N ALA A 279 12.48 -4.48 -22.69
CA ALA A 279 13.71 -5.25 -22.88
C ALA A 279 13.47 -6.57 -23.66
N ALA A 280 12.22 -7.07 -23.70
CA ALA A 280 11.85 -8.29 -24.41
C ALA A 280 11.40 -8.05 -25.87
N ALA A 281 11.29 -6.78 -26.30
CA ALA A 281 11.03 -6.45 -27.72
C ALA A 281 12.29 -6.72 -28.54
N PRO A 282 12.24 -7.55 -29.62
CA PRO A 282 13.39 -7.73 -30.48
C PRO A 282 13.80 -6.41 -31.11
N PRO A 283 15.11 -6.17 -31.38
CA PRO A 283 15.54 -4.98 -32.10
C PRO A 283 14.89 -4.97 -33.49
N ALA A 284 14.33 -3.83 -33.86
CA ALA A 284 13.67 -3.58 -35.14
C ALA A 284 14.67 -3.65 -36.31
#